data_0981236aa13e9445e3eb8fbe76967a12
#
_entry.id   0981236aa13e9445e3eb8fbe76967a12
#
_cell.length_a   1.000
_cell.length_b   1.000
_cell.length_c   1.000
_cell.angle_alpha   90.00
_cell.angle_beta   90.00
_cell.angle_gamma   90.00
#
_symmetry.space_group_name_H-M   'P 1'
#
loop_
_entity.id
_entity.type
_entity.pdbx_description
1 polymer ?
#
loop_
_entity_poly.entity_id
_entity_poly.type
_entity_poly.pdbx_seq_one_letter_code
_entity_poly.pdbx_strand_id
1 'polypeptide(L)'
;MSHEMTEIRKFISEIDEGDYVIPHFQRDFDWKPNMVKDLFISILHGYYAGTILIWSLGDKERELEMWDPLWGTTKSEKPNNAILDGQQRLSSIYYALCSPKNTFPSRNSYYYFFIDLDQTFLENEDESVLYKYYKTPQDGKTFIEEKEDWIEKGLFPICLLSNKEFLKSDDYEEWIKKYVDSRNETGDFNLSAFEVTRRIESILSYDFLTEKLENKNIKEICTIFANI
;
A
#
# COMPACT_ATOMS: atom_id res chain seq x y z
N MET A 1 21.17 -6.80 -15.00
CA MET A 1 20.60 -6.27 -13.75
C MET A 1 20.46 -4.79 -13.94
N SER A 2 19.27 -4.27 -13.85
CA SER A 2 18.99 -2.83 -13.94
C SER A 2 18.45 -2.34 -12.61
N HIS A 3 18.63 -1.04 -12.34
CA HIS A 3 18.16 -0.37 -11.13
C HIS A 3 17.29 0.81 -11.56
N GLU A 4 16.14 0.95 -10.94
CA GLU A 4 15.24 2.09 -11.14
C GLU A 4 14.58 2.51 -9.84
N MET A 5 14.14 3.76 -9.77
CA MET A 5 13.24 4.22 -8.71
C MET A 5 11.82 4.03 -9.22
N THR A 6 10.97 3.37 -8.43
CA THR A 6 9.61 3.04 -8.84
C THR A 6 8.62 3.54 -7.79
N GLU A 7 7.75 4.45 -8.19
CA GLU A 7 6.70 4.98 -7.32
C GLU A 7 5.67 3.91 -6.92
N ILE A 8 5.14 4.02 -5.70
CA ILE A 8 4.03 3.17 -5.23
C ILE A 8 2.85 3.22 -6.21
N ARG A 9 2.51 4.40 -6.75
CA ARG A 9 1.44 4.57 -7.74
C ARG A 9 1.63 3.66 -8.97
N LYS A 10 2.86 3.56 -9.47
CA LYS A 10 3.19 2.69 -10.60
C LYS A 10 3.02 1.22 -10.24
N PHE A 11 3.54 0.81 -9.07
CA PHE A 11 3.34 -0.57 -8.59
C PHE A 11 1.86 -0.94 -8.49
N ILE A 12 1.02 -0.08 -7.91
CA ILE A 12 -0.42 -0.33 -7.79
C ILE A 12 -1.08 -0.51 -9.16
N SER A 13 -0.76 0.34 -10.13
CA SER A 13 -1.28 0.22 -11.50
C SER A 13 -0.89 -1.09 -12.16
N GLU A 14 0.39 -1.43 -12.11
CA GLU A 14 0.93 -2.65 -12.74
C GLU A 14 0.44 -3.94 -12.02
N ILE A 15 0.25 -3.88 -10.69
CA ILE A 15 -0.35 -4.98 -9.92
C ILE A 15 -1.82 -5.21 -10.33
N ASP A 16 -2.58 -4.14 -10.53
CA ASP A 16 -3.98 -4.24 -10.99
C ASP A 16 -4.10 -4.78 -12.41
N GLU A 17 -3.14 -4.49 -13.27
CA GLU A 17 -3.04 -5.03 -14.62
C GLU A 17 -2.64 -6.52 -14.61
N GLY A 18 -2.24 -7.05 -13.46
CA GLY A 18 -1.79 -8.44 -13.30
C GLY A 18 -0.35 -8.67 -13.72
N ASP A 19 0.46 -7.63 -13.78
CA ASP A 19 1.85 -7.73 -14.21
C ASP A 19 2.76 -8.42 -13.20
N TYR A 20 2.36 -8.50 -11.93
CA TYR A 20 3.16 -9.06 -10.85
C TYR A 20 2.59 -10.34 -10.28
N VAL A 21 3.50 -11.30 -10.04
CA VAL A 21 3.21 -12.57 -9.36
C VAL A 21 4.26 -12.88 -8.30
N ILE A 22 3.94 -13.85 -7.45
CA ILE A 22 4.81 -14.36 -6.40
C ILE A 22 5.20 -15.80 -6.73
N PRO A 23 6.49 -16.16 -6.77
CA PRO A 23 6.90 -17.55 -6.96
C PRO A 23 6.53 -18.45 -5.79
N HIS A 24 6.07 -19.68 -6.05
CA HIS A 24 5.71 -20.68 -5.02
C HIS A 24 6.83 -21.03 -4.04
N PHE A 25 8.10 -20.75 -4.36
CA PHE A 25 9.22 -20.99 -3.45
C PHE A 25 9.39 -19.88 -2.40
N GLN A 26 8.61 -18.82 -2.46
CA GLN A 26 8.59 -17.80 -1.42
C GLN A 26 7.76 -18.24 -0.23
N ARG A 27 8.08 -17.68 0.94
CA ARG A 27 7.30 -17.89 2.15
C ARG A 27 5.93 -17.21 2.04
N ASP A 28 4.97 -17.74 2.77
CA ASP A 28 3.65 -17.12 2.91
C ASP A 28 3.75 -15.71 3.52
N PHE A 29 2.68 -14.93 3.36
CA PHE A 29 2.58 -13.63 4.01
C PHE A 29 2.49 -13.81 5.54
N ASP A 30 3.45 -13.24 6.27
CA ASP A 30 3.56 -13.38 7.73
C ASP A 30 3.56 -12.04 8.50
N TRP A 31 3.53 -10.91 7.81
CA TRP A 31 3.51 -9.60 8.45
C TRP A 31 2.26 -9.40 9.31
N LYS A 32 2.46 -8.68 10.41
CA LYS A 32 1.41 -8.28 11.32
C LYS A 32 0.97 -6.84 11.02
N PRO A 33 -0.24 -6.42 11.43
CA PRO A 33 -0.71 -5.05 11.19
C PRO A 33 0.24 -3.96 11.71
N ASN A 34 0.93 -4.20 12.83
CA ASN A 34 1.96 -3.26 13.32
C ASN A 34 3.10 -3.06 12.32
N MET A 35 3.56 -4.12 11.66
CA MET A 35 4.64 -4.02 10.66
C MET A 35 4.19 -3.22 9.43
N VAL A 36 2.91 -3.34 9.07
CA VAL A 36 2.31 -2.53 8.01
C VAL A 36 2.20 -1.07 8.44
N LYS A 37 1.78 -0.81 9.69
CA LYS A 37 1.79 0.53 10.28
C LYS A 37 3.19 1.16 10.17
N ASP A 38 4.22 0.44 10.65
CA ASP A 38 5.61 0.92 10.68
C ASP A 38 6.15 1.19 9.26
N LEU A 39 5.74 0.38 8.28
CA LEU A 39 6.05 0.62 6.87
C LEU A 39 5.45 1.94 6.39
N PHE A 40 4.16 2.21 6.67
CA PHE A 40 3.51 3.45 6.27
C PHE A 40 4.07 4.67 7.00
N ILE A 41 4.48 4.55 8.26
CA ILE A 41 5.24 5.60 8.97
C ILE A 41 6.52 5.93 8.20
N SER A 42 7.29 4.90 7.83
CA SER A 42 8.54 5.08 7.08
C SER A 42 8.30 5.74 5.72
N ILE A 43 7.26 5.33 4.99
CA ILE A 43 6.88 5.91 3.70
C ILE A 43 6.47 7.38 3.88
N LEU A 44 5.59 7.67 4.84
CA LEU A 44 5.05 9.01 5.09
C LEU A 44 6.14 10.02 5.45
N HIS A 45 7.17 9.57 6.18
CA HIS A 45 8.31 10.41 6.57
C HIS A 45 9.48 10.35 5.58
N GLY A 46 9.34 9.62 4.46
CA GLY A 46 10.37 9.51 3.42
C GLY A 46 11.61 8.72 3.84
N TYR A 47 11.48 7.85 4.85
CA TYR A 47 12.58 6.98 5.29
C TYR A 47 12.77 5.81 4.33
N TYR A 48 13.98 5.26 4.35
CA TYR A 48 14.28 4.08 3.55
C TYR A 48 13.46 2.87 4.00
N ALA A 49 12.59 2.37 3.13
CA ALA A 49 11.69 1.24 3.41
C ALA A 49 12.13 -0.07 2.72
N GLY A 50 13.38 -0.16 2.31
CA GLY A 50 13.95 -1.34 1.67
C GLY A 50 13.91 -1.30 0.15
N THR A 51 14.43 -2.36 -0.47
CA THR A 51 14.51 -2.55 -1.93
C THR A 51 13.49 -3.58 -2.40
N ILE A 52 13.00 -3.46 -3.62
CA ILE A 52 12.17 -4.47 -4.27
C ILE A 52 13.02 -5.19 -5.32
N LEU A 53 13.14 -6.51 -5.20
CA LEU A 53 13.85 -7.35 -6.18
C LEU A 53 12.84 -8.06 -7.09
N ILE A 54 12.98 -7.85 -8.39
CA ILE A 54 12.05 -8.35 -9.41
C ILE A 54 12.81 -9.21 -10.42
N TRP A 55 12.18 -10.30 -10.82
CA TRP A 55 12.60 -11.09 -11.97
C TRP A 55 11.66 -10.84 -13.14
N SER A 56 12.19 -10.31 -14.24
CA SER A 56 11.44 -10.15 -15.50
C SER A 56 11.28 -11.48 -16.18
N LEU A 57 10.03 -11.91 -16.38
CA LEU A 57 9.67 -13.22 -16.92
C LEU A 57 9.75 -13.23 -18.45
N GLY A 58 10.48 -14.20 -18.99
CA GLY A 58 10.43 -14.55 -20.42
C GLY A 58 9.18 -15.39 -20.75
N ASP A 59 8.94 -15.64 -22.04
CA ASP A 59 7.73 -16.37 -22.48
C ASP A 59 7.65 -17.79 -21.90
N LYS A 60 8.78 -18.46 -21.73
CA LYS A 60 8.83 -19.81 -21.14
C LYS A 60 8.52 -19.80 -19.65
N GLU A 61 8.98 -18.79 -18.94
CA GLU A 61 8.78 -18.65 -17.51
C GLU A 61 7.33 -18.29 -17.20
N ARG A 62 6.69 -17.49 -18.04
CA ARG A 62 5.25 -17.13 -17.88
C ARG A 62 4.33 -18.36 -17.94
N GLU A 63 4.70 -19.38 -18.72
CA GLU A 63 3.91 -20.59 -18.88
C GLU A 63 4.05 -21.57 -17.70
N LEU A 64 4.93 -21.30 -16.74
CA LEU A 64 5.11 -22.16 -15.57
C LEU A 64 3.94 -22.01 -14.60
N GLU A 65 3.43 -23.12 -14.12
CA GLU A 65 2.37 -23.17 -13.09
C GLU A 65 2.96 -23.04 -11.66
N MET A 66 3.78 -22.01 -11.44
CA MET A 66 4.47 -21.79 -10.16
C MET A 66 4.30 -20.38 -9.60
N TRP A 67 3.21 -19.75 -9.97
CA TRP A 67 2.95 -18.35 -9.63
C TRP A 67 1.68 -18.20 -8.82
N ASP A 68 1.75 -17.48 -7.72
CA ASP A 68 0.61 -17.00 -6.94
C ASP A 68 0.36 -15.52 -7.23
N PRO A 69 -0.90 -15.07 -7.19
CA PRO A 69 -1.21 -13.65 -7.25
C PRO A 69 -0.74 -12.94 -5.97
N LEU A 70 -0.44 -11.65 -6.07
CA LEU A 70 -0.31 -10.82 -4.88
C LEU A 70 -1.61 -10.88 -4.07
N TRP A 71 -1.49 -10.73 -2.75
CA TRP A 71 -2.67 -10.77 -1.88
C TRP A 71 -3.68 -9.68 -2.27
N GLY A 72 -4.93 -10.11 -2.44
CA GLY A 72 -6.05 -9.23 -2.83
C GLY A 72 -6.23 -9.05 -4.33
N THR A 73 -5.35 -9.63 -5.15
CA THR A 73 -5.49 -9.62 -6.61
C THR A 73 -6.01 -10.94 -7.16
N THR A 74 -6.37 -10.95 -8.43
CA THR A 74 -6.74 -12.16 -9.17
C THR A 74 -5.51 -12.74 -9.86
N LYS A 75 -5.53 -14.05 -10.15
CA LYS A 75 -4.45 -14.71 -10.88
C LYS A 75 -4.29 -14.07 -12.27
N SER A 76 -3.08 -13.65 -12.58
CA SER A 76 -2.72 -13.15 -13.90
C SER A 76 -2.59 -14.29 -14.91
N GLU A 77 -3.08 -14.07 -16.13
CA GLU A 77 -2.89 -15.01 -17.24
C GLU A 77 -1.50 -14.85 -17.89
N LYS A 78 -0.93 -13.65 -17.85
CA LYS A 78 0.35 -13.34 -18.50
C LYS A 78 1.17 -12.35 -17.66
N PRO A 79 1.71 -12.79 -16.52
CA PRO A 79 2.52 -11.92 -15.69
C PRO A 79 3.83 -11.57 -16.39
N ASN A 80 4.30 -10.33 -16.24
CA ASN A 80 5.57 -9.90 -16.77
C ASN A 80 6.71 -9.97 -15.74
N ASN A 81 6.35 -9.93 -14.46
CA ASN A 81 7.32 -9.79 -13.38
C ASN A 81 6.99 -10.73 -12.22
N ALA A 82 8.02 -11.36 -11.65
CA ALA A 82 7.92 -12.10 -10.40
C ALA A 82 8.66 -11.36 -9.29
N ILE A 83 8.03 -11.15 -8.14
CA ILE A 83 8.64 -10.49 -6.99
C ILE A 83 9.51 -11.51 -6.26
N LEU A 84 10.82 -11.27 -6.18
CA LEU A 84 11.78 -12.13 -5.48
C LEU A 84 12.08 -11.65 -4.05
N ASP A 85 12.06 -10.34 -3.81
CA ASP A 85 12.07 -9.75 -2.46
C ASP A 85 11.18 -8.51 -2.42
N GLY A 86 10.63 -8.22 -1.25
CA GLY A 86 9.67 -7.13 -1.05
C GLY A 86 8.21 -7.54 -1.18
N GLN A 87 7.90 -8.82 -1.33
CA GLN A 87 6.54 -9.36 -1.38
C GLN A 87 5.69 -8.87 -0.20
N GLN A 88 6.19 -8.95 1.02
CA GLN A 88 5.46 -8.52 2.22
C GLN A 88 5.11 -7.03 2.16
N ARG A 89 6.04 -6.21 1.70
CA ARG A 89 5.87 -4.76 1.55
C ARG A 89 4.81 -4.43 0.51
N LEU A 90 4.97 -4.94 -0.72
CA LEU A 90 4.03 -4.67 -1.81
C LEU A 90 2.63 -5.22 -1.51
N SER A 91 2.52 -6.43 -0.94
CA SER A 91 1.23 -6.99 -0.51
C SER A 91 0.56 -6.15 0.58
N SER A 92 1.34 -5.62 1.54
CA SER A 92 0.83 -4.74 2.60
C SER A 92 0.35 -3.40 2.05
N ILE A 93 1.12 -2.80 1.15
CA ILE A 93 0.77 -1.53 0.50
C ILE A 93 -0.49 -1.70 -0.34
N TYR A 94 -0.53 -2.74 -1.17
CA TYR A 94 -1.70 -3.04 -2.00
C TYR A 94 -2.94 -3.31 -1.14
N TYR A 95 -2.80 -4.11 -0.06
CA TYR A 95 -3.88 -4.37 0.88
C TYR A 95 -4.44 -3.08 1.48
N ALA A 96 -3.57 -2.22 2.01
CA ALA A 96 -4.01 -1.00 2.68
C ALA A 96 -4.66 0.02 1.73
N LEU A 97 -4.18 0.08 0.48
CA LEU A 97 -4.68 1.00 -0.53
C LEU A 97 -5.90 0.48 -1.30
N CYS A 98 -5.94 -0.83 -1.64
CA CYS A 98 -6.85 -1.33 -2.69
C CYS A 98 -7.77 -2.48 -2.26
N SER A 99 -7.51 -3.16 -1.14
CA SER A 99 -8.19 -4.42 -0.80
C SER A 99 -8.93 -4.44 0.53
N PRO A 100 -9.62 -3.38 0.94
CA PRO A 100 -10.34 -3.39 2.22
C PRO A 100 -11.55 -4.36 2.24
N LYS A 101 -11.93 -4.94 1.11
CA LYS A 101 -12.97 -5.99 1.04
C LYS A 101 -12.47 -7.38 1.43
N ASN A 102 -11.15 -7.59 1.46
CA ASN A 102 -10.55 -8.86 1.83
C ASN A 102 -10.10 -8.84 3.29
N THR A 103 -10.10 -10.00 3.94
CA THR A 103 -9.47 -10.13 5.26
C THR A 103 -7.98 -9.86 5.15
N PHE A 104 -7.38 -9.35 6.20
CA PHE A 104 -5.93 -9.19 6.26
C PHE A 104 -5.25 -10.57 6.09
N PRO A 105 -4.16 -10.66 5.32
CA PRO A 105 -3.46 -11.94 5.14
C PRO A 105 -3.20 -12.63 6.48
N SER A 106 -3.44 -13.95 6.54
CA SER A 106 -3.32 -14.78 7.75
C SER A 106 -4.19 -14.34 8.96
N ARG A 107 -5.24 -13.55 8.75
CA ARG A 107 -6.20 -13.12 9.77
C ARG A 107 -7.65 -13.30 9.29
N ASN A 108 -8.57 -13.47 10.22
CA ASN A 108 -10.00 -13.53 9.92
C ASN A 108 -10.69 -12.17 10.21
N SER A 109 -9.98 -11.09 9.98
CA SER A 109 -10.44 -9.73 10.27
C SER A 109 -9.96 -8.77 9.20
N TYR A 110 -10.69 -7.68 9.01
CA TYR A 110 -10.40 -6.61 8.08
C TYR A 110 -9.65 -5.50 8.81
N TYR A 111 -8.55 -5.01 8.26
CA TYR A 111 -7.74 -3.96 8.86
C TYR A 111 -7.72 -2.74 7.94
N TYR A 112 -8.08 -1.60 8.49
CA TYR A 112 -8.02 -0.30 7.81
C TYR A 112 -6.92 0.53 8.46
N PHE A 113 -6.08 1.11 7.63
CA PHE A 113 -4.97 1.95 8.04
C PHE A 113 -5.31 3.41 7.83
N PHE A 114 -4.90 4.26 8.76
CA PHE A 114 -5.22 5.68 8.78
C PHE A 114 -3.96 6.49 8.99
N ILE A 115 -3.85 7.63 8.32
CA ILE A 115 -2.93 8.68 8.68
C ILE A 115 -3.61 9.52 9.77
N ASP A 116 -2.97 9.67 10.93
CA ASP A 116 -3.33 10.67 11.92
C ASP A 116 -2.66 11.99 11.51
N LEU A 117 -3.46 12.86 10.89
CA LEU A 117 -2.95 14.11 10.36
C LEU A 117 -2.53 15.07 11.47
N ASP A 118 -3.24 15.10 12.61
CA ASP A 118 -2.88 15.95 13.74
C ASP A 118 -1.49 15.55 14.25
N GLN A 119 -1.24 14.26 14.47
CA GLN A 119 0.08 13.78 14.89
C GLN A 119 1.15 14.00 13.81
N THR A 120 0.77 13.82 12.55
CA THR A 120 1.69 14.03 11.40
C THR A 120 2.17 15.49 11.35
N PHE A 121 1.27 16.47 11.57
CA PHE A 121 1.63 17.88 11.55
C PHE A 121 2.27 18.36 12.87
N LEU A 122 2.13 17.59 13.97
CA LEU A 122 2.90 17.78 15.21
C LEU A 122 4.29 17.11 15.14
N GLU A 123 4.63 16.49 14.00
CA GLU A 123 5.90 15.75 13.81
C GLU A 123 6.09 14.60 14.79
N ASN A 124 4.99 13.97 15.24
CA ASN A 124 5.02 12.79 16.09
C ASN A 124 4.99 11.52 15.21
N GLU A 125 6.18 11.08 14.78
CA GLU A 125 6.34 10.01 13.80
C GLU A 125 5.68 8.70 14.22
N ASP A 126 5.87 8.28 15.46
CA ASP A 126 5.37 6.99 15.98
C ASP A 126 3.84 6.90 16.02
N GLU A 127 3.16 8.03 16.05
CA GLU A 127 1.71 8.14 16.14
C GLU A 127 1.05 8.61 14.84
N SER A 128 1.83 8.94 13.80
CA SER A 128 1.32 9.47 12.54
C SER A 128 0.51 8.45 11.70
N VAL A 129 0.59 7.17 12.01
CA VAL A 129 -0.22 6.12 11.36
C VAL A 129 -0.79 5.18 12.42
N LEU A 130 -2.05 4.81 12.26
CA LEU A 130 -2.73 3.83 13.10
C LEU A 130 -3.59 2.88 12.27
N TYR A 131 -4.13 1.83 12.90
CA TYR A 131 -5.09 0.94 12.24
C TYR A 131 -6.25 0.57 13.15
N LYS A 132 -7.40 0.27 12.52
CA LYS A 132 -8.58 -0.30 13.18
C LYS A 132 -8.90 -1.65 12.54
N TYR A 133 -9.45 -2.58 13.30
CA TYR A 133 -9.88 -3.87 12.77
C TYR A 133 -11.38 -4.08 12.95
N TYR A 134 -11.96 -4.81 12.00
CA TYR A 134 -13.37 -5.15 11.97
C TYR A 134 -13.55 -6.65 11.70
N LYS A 135 -14.58 -7.25 12.28
CA LYS A 135 -14.89 -8.68 12.06
C LYS A 135 -15.58 -8.93 10.72
N THR A 136 -16.26 -7.93 10.20
CA THR A 136 -16.94 -7.94 8.91
C THR A 136 -16.35 -6.86 8.01
N PRO A 137 -16.39 -7.03 6.68
CA PRO A 137 -15.98 -5.96 5.79
C PRO A 137 -16.88 -4.75 6.06
N GLN A 138 -16.28 -3.59 6.14
CA GLN A 138 -17.05 -2.36 6.16
C GLN A 138 -17.55 -2.14 4.74
N ASP A 139 -18.85 -2.20 4.56
CA ASP A 139 -19.44 -1.73 3.31
C ASP A 139 -19.28 -0.20 3.23
N GLY A 140 -19.34 0.34 2.03
CA GLY A 140 -19.18 1.77 1.82
C GLY A 140 -20.13 2.63 2.67
N LYS A 141 -21.25 2.06 3.10
CA LYS A 141 -22.25 2.76 3.94
C LYS A 141 -21.76 2.93 5.36
N THR A 142 -21.27 1.87 6.01
CA THR A 142 -20.72 1.95 7.38
C THR A 142 -19.46 2.82 7.41
N PHE A 143 -18.65 2.74 6.38
CA PHE A 143 -17.47 3.59 6.22
C PHE A 143 -17.84 5.07 6.10
N ILE A 144 -18.94 5.39 5.38
CA ILE A 144 -19.48 6.74 5.25
C ILE A 144 -20.10 7.23 6.58
N GLU A 145 -20.77 6.36 7.33
CA GLU A 145 -21.37 6.71 8.64
C GLU A 145 -20.32 7.12 9.68
N GLU A 146 -19.12 6.53 9.64
CA GLU A 146 -18.00 6.92 10.51
C GLU A 146 -17.16 8.10 9.96
N LYS A 147 -17.44 8.59 8.76
CA LYS A 147 -16.64 9.63 8.08
C LYS A 147 -16.47 10.90 8.90
N GLU A 148 -17.55 11.41 9.48
CA GLU A 148 -17.52 12.64 10.27
C GLU A 148 -16.68 12.46 11.54
N ASP A 149 -16.78 11.30 12.22
CA ASP A 149 -15.95 10.95 13.40
C ASP A 149 -14.46 10.89 13.04
N TRP A 150 -14.11 10.40 11.86
CA TRP A 150 -12.70 10.38 11.41
C TRP A 150 -12.19 11.77 11.06
N ILE A 151 -13.01 12.62 10.42
CA ILE A 151 -12.64 14.02 10.14
C ILE A 151 -12.39 14.76 11.46
N GLU A 152 -13.30 14.61 12.42
CA GLU A 152 -13.18 15.23 13.75
C GLU A 152 -11.90 14.79 14.47
N LYS A 153 -11.52 13.51 14.33
CA LYS A 153 -10.28 12.94 14.92
C LYS A 153 -9.03 13.13 14.08
N GLY A 154 -9.10 13.77 12.93
CA GLY A 154 -7.97 13.93 12.01
C GLY A 154 -7.48 12.65 11.35
N LEU A 155 -8.32 11.59 11.31
CA LEU A 155 -7.94 10.26 10.83
C LEU A 155 -8.28 10.08 9.35
N PHE A 156 -7.29 10.21 8.47
CA PHE A 156 -7.46 9.99 7.03
C PHE A 156 -7.27 8.52 6.65
N PRO A 157 -8.29 7.82 6.13
CA PRO A 157 -8.16 6.43 5.71
C PRO A 157 -7.27 6.28 4.47
N ILE A 158 -6.20 5.49 4.56
CA ILE A 158 -5.24 5.30 3.46
C ILE A 158 -5.88 4.72 2.21
N CYS A 159 -6.92 3.90 2.35
CA CYS A 159 -7.63 3.31 1.21
C CYS A 159 -8.35 4.33 0.32
N LEU A 160 -8.57 5.57 0.79
CA LEU A 160 -9.13 6.63 -0.03
C LEU A 160 -8.18 7.12 -1.12
N LEU A 161 -6.88 6.88 -0.96
CA LEU A 161 -5.87 7.25 -1.96
C LEU A 161 -5.98 6.44 -3.26
N SER A 162 -6.50 5.23 -3.21
CA SER A 162 -6.61 4.39 -4.41
C SER A 162 -7.81 4.74 -5.30
N ASN A 163 -8.78 5.47 -4.78
CA ASN A 163 -10.00 5.94 -5.45
C ASN A 163 -10.83 4.84 -6.16
N LYS A 164 -10.64 3.57 -5.80
CA LYS A 164 -11.14 2.46 -6.63
C LYS A 164 -12.55 1.97 -6.31
N GLU A 165 -13.06 2.11 -5.07
CA GLU A 165 -14.35 1.49 -4.74
C GLU A 165 -15.15 2.09 -3.58
N PHE A 166 -14.58 2.93 -2.74
CA PHE A 166 -15.24 3.33 -1.50
C PHE A 166 -15.89 4.71 -1.53
N LEU A 167 -15.31 5.66 -2.26
CA LEU A 167 -15.80 7.02 -2.31
C LEU A 167 -15.70 7.58 -3.74
N LYS A 168 -16.60 8.46 -4.12
CA LYS A 168 -16.50 9.26 -5.36
C LYS A 168 -15.34 10.25 -5.20
N SER A 169 -14.77 10.73 -6.31
CA SER A 169 -13.69 11.73 -6.30
C SER A 169 -14.01 12.95 -5.44
N ASP A 170 -15.26 13.35 -5.40
CA ASP A 170 -15.74 14.50 -4.61
C ASP A 170 -15.59 14.27 -3.09
N ASP A 171 -15.61 13.00 -2.63
CA ASP A 171 -15.50 12.68 -1.20
C ASP A 171 -14.08 12.91 -0.64
N TYR A 172 -13.04 12.76 -1.45
CA TYR A 172 -11.65 13.02 -1.05
C TYR A 172 -11.43 14.53 -0.81
N GLU A 173 -11.82 15.34 -1.79
CA GLU A 173 -11.68 16.80 -1.71
C GLU A 173 -12.55 17.39 -0.58
N GLU A 174 -13.79 16.89 -0.44
CA GLU A 174 -14.69 17.28 0.64
C GLU A 174 -14.11 16.92 2.02
N TRP A 175 -13.50 15.73 2.15
CA TRP A 175 -12.86 15.30 3.38
C TRP A 175 -11.73 16.26 3.78
N ILE A 176 -10.83 16.55 2.84
CA ILE A 176 -9.70 17.48 3.07
C ILE A 176 -10.21 18.86 3.49
N LYS A 177 -11.21 19.39 2.77
CA LYS A 177 -11.77 20.70 3.09
C LYS A 177 -12.35 20.73 4.50
N LYS A 178 -13.20 19.78 4.86
CA LYS A 178 -13.80 19.70 6.19
C LYS A 178 -12.76 19.60 7.30
N TYR A 179 -11.73 18.78 7.09
CA TYR A 179 -10.64 18.66 8.04
C TYR A 179 -9.90 19.98 8.24
N VAL A 180 -9.50 20.63 7.16
CA VAL A 180 -8.77 21.91 7.19
C VAL A 180 -9.62 23.00 7.87
N ASP A 181 -10.88 23.12 7.49
CA ASP A 181 -11.79 24.11 8.08
C ASP A 181 -11.91 23.87 9.59
N SER A 182 -12.12 22.63 10.03
CA SER A 182 -12.25 22.28 11.46
C SER A 182 -11.01 22.64 12.29
N ARG A 183 -9.79 22.42 11.74
CA ARG A 183 -8.54 22.71 12.47
C ARG A 183 -8.20 24.20 12.51
N ASN A 184 -8.50 24.92 11.44
CA ASN A 184 -8.29 26.37 11.40
C ASN A 184 -9.30 27.12 12.30
N GLU A 185 -10.53 26.60 12.46
CA GLU A 185 -11.52 27.17 13.39
C GLU A 185 -11.11 27.07 14.86
N THR A 186 -10.43 25.98 15.27
CA THR A 186 -9.91 25.83 16.65
C THR A 186 -8.68 26.70 16.89
N GLY A 187 -7.98 27.13 15.84
CA GLY A 187 -6.77 27.94 15.93
C GLY A 187 -5.52 27.17 16.33
N ASP A 188 -5.61 25.84 16.44
CA ASP A 188 -4.47 24.98 16.79
C ASP A 188 -3.51 24.82 15.62
N PHE A 189 -4.02 24.92 14.39
CA PHE A 189 -3.25 24.80 13.15
C PHE A 189 -3.60 25.94 12.19
N ASN A 190 -2.66 26.23 11.29
CA ASN A 190 -2.88 27.12 10.14
C ASN A 190 -2.57 26.32 8.87
N LEU A 191 -3.45 25.36 8.55
CA LEU A 191 -3.27 24.43 7.45
C LEU A 191 -3.93 24.93 6.17
N SER A 192 -3.32 24.64 5.04
CA SER A 192 -3.94 24.73 3.72
C SER A 192 -4.33 23.36 3.18
N ALA A 193 -5.39 23.29 2.38
CA ALA A 193 -5.77 22.05 1.70
C ALA A 193 -4.62 21.48 0.84
N PHE A 194 -3.81 22.34 0.23
CA PHE A 194 -2.65 21.95 -0.55
C PHE A 194 -1.59 21.20 0.29
N GLU A 195 -1.27 21.68 1.50
CA GLU A 195 -0.30 21.04 2.40
C GLU A 195 -0.78 19.67 2.84
N VAL A 196 -2.07 19.57 3.23
CA VAL A 196 -2.69 18.30 3.64
C VAL A 196 -2.68 17.31 2.48
N THR A 197 -3.15 17.72 1.29
CA THR A 197 -3.15 16.88 0.08
C THR A 197 -1.74 16.40 -0.24
N ARG A 198 -0.75 17.30 -0.28
CA ARG A 198 0.64 16.94 -0.56
C ARG A 198 1.19 15.92 0.43
N ARG A 199 0.85 16.07 1.71
CA ARG A 199 1.30 15.14 2.76
C ARG A 199 0.69 13.75 2.57
N ILE A 200 -0.61 13.67 2.32
CA ILE A 200 -1.32 12.40 2.09
C ILE A 200 -0.81 11.72 0.81
N GLU A 201 -0.72 12.46 -0.29
CA GLU A 201 -0.31 11.93 -1.59
C GLU A 201 1.19 11.57 -1.67
N SER A 202 2.00 12.02 -0.71
CA SER A 202 3.40 11.61 -0.62
C SER A 202 3.57 10.10 -0.49
N ILE A 203 2.56 9.39 0.00
CA ILE A 203 2.53 7.91 0.03
C ILE A 203 2.58 7.34 -1.39
N LEU A 204 1.76 7.87 -2.31
CA LEU A 204 1.68 7.36 -3.68
C LEU A 204 2.92 7.71 -4.51
N SER A 205 3.58 8.81 -4.19
CA SER A 205 4.80 9.27 -4.85
C SER A 205 6.10 8.82 -4.16
N TYR A 206 5.99 7.96 -3.13
CA TYR A 206 7.16 7.35 -2.53
C TYR A 206 7.82 6.37 -3.50
N ASP A 207 9.14 6.51 -3.66
CA ASP A 207 9.95 5.69 -4.54
C ASP A 207 10.64 4.54 -3.82
N PHE A 208 10.42 3.32 -4.29
CA PHE A 208 11.26 2.18 -3.93
C PHE A 208 12.44 2.04 -4.90
N LEU A 209 13.63 1.78 -4.36
CA LEU A 209 14.72 1.25 -5.16
C LEU A 209 14.33 -0.13 -5.67
N THR A 210 14.23 -0.28 -6.98
CA THR A 210 13.83 -1.53 -7.64
C THR A 210 15.01 -2.10 -8.42
N GLU A 211 15.32 -3.35 -8.15
CA GLU A 211 16.35 -4.11 -8.86
C GLU A 211 15.67 -5.14 -9.75
N LYS A 212 15.99 -5.15 -11.06
CA LYS A 212 15.42 -6.09 -12.02
C LYS A 212 16.46 -7.07 -12.54
N LEU A 213 16.16 -8.36 -12.39
CA LEU A 213 16.90 -9.47 -12.96
C LEU A 213 16.26 -9.83 -14.31
N GLU A 214 16.95 -9.50 -15.39
CA GLU A 214 16.51 -9.77 -16.76
C GLU A 214 17.29 -10.93 -17.37
N ASN A 215 16.70 -11.61 -18.35
CA ASN A 215 17.33 -12.68 -19.11
C ASN A 215 17.93 -13.80 -18.22
N LYS A 216 17.24 -14.11 -17.12
CA LYS A 216 17.60 -15.18 -16.19
C LYS A 216 16.59 -16.31 -16.29
N ASN A 217 17.10 -17.55 -16.28
CA ASN A 217 16.24 -18.73 -16.19
C ASN A 217 15.99 -19.11 -14.71
N ILE A 218 15.03 -20.00 -14.49
CA ILE A 218 14.63 -20.43 -13.15
C ILE A 218 15.78 -21.00 -12.31
N LYS A 219 16.72 -21.72 -12.91
CA LYS A 219 17.86 -22.31 -12.18
C LYS A 219 18.80 -21.24 -11.66
N GLU A 220 19.08 -20.22 -12.47
CA GLU A 220 19.89 -19.07 -12.07
C GLU A 220 19.22 -18.29 -10.94
N ILE A 221 17.90 -18.08 -11.04
CA ILE A 221 17.13 -17.41 -10.00
C ILE A 221 17.14 -18.20 -8.69
N CYS A 222 16.88 -19.51 -8.72
CA CYS A 222 16.97 -20.35 -7.53
C CYS A 222 18.37 -20.32 -6.88
N THR A 223 19.43 -20.25 -7.69
CA THR A 223 20.80 -20.13 -7.18
C THR A 223 21.05 -18.78 -6.51
N ILE A 224 20.57 -17.68 -7.11
CA ILE A 224 20.64 -16.34 -6.53
C ILE A 224 19.87 -16.31 -5.21
N PHE A 225 18.63 -16.80 -5.22
CA PHE A 225 17.75 -16.81 -4.04
C PHE A 225 18.25 -17.64 -2.88
N ALA A 226 18.95 -18.77 -3.15
CA ALA A 226 19.56 -19.61 -2.12
C ALA A 226 20.79 -18.96 -1.44
N ASN A 227 21.32 -17.87 -1.99
CA ASN A 227 22.49 -17.14 -1.48
C ASN A 227 22.15 -15.78 -0.87
N ILE A 228 20.85 -15.40 -0.81
CA ILE A 228 20.34 -14.23 -0.12
C ILE A 228 19.81 -14.64 1.26
#